data_031376e1f2d36db86f0a25ff76b524c0
#
_entry.id   031376e1f2d36db86f0a25ff76b524c0
#
_cell.length_a   1.000
_cell.length_b   1.000
_cell.length_c   1.000
_cell.angle_alpha   90.00
_cell.angle_beta   90.00
_cell.angle_gamma   90.00
#
_symmetry.space_group_name_H-M   'P 1'
#
loop_
_entity.id
_entity.type
_entity.pdbx_description
1 polymer ?
#
loop_
_entity_poly.entity_id
_entity_poly.type
_entity_poly.pdbx_seq_one_letter_code
_entity_poly.pdbx_strand_id
1 'polypeptide(L)'
;GETTVTQRQEARELKALADKARRTGEVEDLLAWGRKAYELQAFDQAAEAYLEVLKKDPKNVEAMRRVGILLFMGGRPEEARIFLEIAQGADPEAAEGWLFLGNLYFQEGRMQEAIAAWEKYLEAGGEAKERVEALIAMAKAQAQGGKDGRSVYEARCAACHGLQGEGGVGPRLKGNPILKVPEPVREIVLQGRGTMPAVPLSEEELEALLGYLGSL
;
A
#
# COMPACT_ATOMS: atom_id res chain seq x y z
N GLY A 1 -0.45 -36.48 -3.37
CA GLY A 1 -0.72 -35.81 -4.61
C GLY A 1 0.53 -35.06 -5.12
N GLU A 2 0.47 -34.60 -6.33
CA GLU A 2 1.58 -33.88 -6.97
C GLU A 2 2.02 -32.67 -6.14
N THR A 3 1.06 -31.91 -5.57
CA THR A 3 1.36 -30.74 -4.72
C THR A 3 2.19 -31.11 -3.51
N THR A 4 1.90 -32.23 -2.87
CA THR A 4 2.64 -32.72 -1.70
C THR A 4 4.07 -33.12 -2.06
N VAL A 5 4.26 -33.78 -3.22
CA VAL A 5 5.59 -34.16 -3.71
C VAL A 5 6.43 -32.92 -4.02
N THR A 6 5.85 -31.93 -4.69
CA THR A 6 6.50 -30.66 -5.01
C THR A 6 6.89 -29.91 -3.73
N GLN A 7 5.99 -29.83 -2.74
CA GLN A 7 6.27 -29.19 -1.46
C GLN A 7 7.42 -29.86 -0.71
N ARG A 8 7.48 -31.20 -0.73
CA ARG A 8 8.59 -31.93 -0.11
C ARG A 8 9.91 -31.66 -0.80
N GLN A 9 9.89 -31.60 -2.13
CA GLN A 9 11.09 -31.29 -2.92
C GLN A 9 11.59 -29.88 -2.61
N GLU A 10 10.70 -28.91 -2.57
CA GLU A 10 11.03 -27.52 -2.22
C GLU A 10 11.61 -27.42 -0.81
N ALA A 11 11.02 -28.14 0.15
CA ALA A 11 11.54 -28.17 1.52
C ALA A 11 12.94 -28.76 1.60
N ARG A 12 13.24 -29.80 0.81
CA ARG A 12 14.58 -30.40 0.73
C ARG A 12 15.56 -29.44 0.11
N GLU A 13 15.19 -28.77 -0.96
CA GLU A 13 16.03 -27.76 -1.61
C GLU A 13 16.37 -26.63 -0.66
N LEU A 14 15.38 -26.13 0.06
CA LEU A 14 15.58 -25.07 1.06
C LEU A 14 16.53 -25.50 2.15
N LYS A 15 16.34 -26.72 2.69
CA LYS A 15 17.22 -27.26 3.72
C LYS A 15 18.64 -27.39 3.22
N ALA A 16 18.83 -27.91 2.01
CA ALA A 16 20.15 -28.07 1.41
C ALA A 16 20.86 -26.73 1.24
N LEU A 17 20.15 -25.71 0.80
CA LEU A 17 20.69 -24.35 0.66
C LEU A 17 21.04 -23.74 2.01
N ALA A 18 20.20 -23.93 3.02
CA ALA A 18 20.46 -23.45 4.37
C ALA A 18 21.70 -24.12 4.97
N ASP A 19 21.80 -25.45 4.84
CA ASP A 19 22.95 -26.20 5.37
C ASP A 19 24.25 -25.78 4.70
N LYS A 20 24.24 -25.60 3.39
CA LYS A 20 25.41 -25.12 2.65
C LYS A 20 25.80 -23.70 3.08
N ALA A 21 24.85 -22.80 3.16
CA ALA A 21 25.09 -21.40 3.54
C ALA A 21 25.69 -21.32 4.95
N ARG A 22 25.16 -22.10 5.90
CA ARG A 22 25.68 -22.14 7.28
C ARG A 22 27.08 -22.73 7.35
N ARG A 23 27.36 -23.72 6.51
CA ARG A 23 28.69 -24.36 6.47
C ARG A 23 29.74 -23.46 5.86
N THR A 24 29.47 -22.84 4.71
CA THR A 24 30.44 -22.03 3.98
C THR A 24 30.52 -20.60 4.48
N GLY A 25 29.39 -20.03 4.88
CA GLY A 25 29.31 -18.63 5.23
C GLY A 25 29.54 -17.67 4.06
N GLU A 26 29.60 -18.20 2.83
CA GLU A 26 29.84 -17.40 1.63
C GLU A 26 28.60 -16.55 1.29
N VAL A 27 28.84 -15.31 0.86
CA VAL A 27 27.74 -14.39 0.51
C VAL A 27 26.83 -14.99 -0.57
N GLU A 28 27.40 -15.59 -1.61
CA GLU A 28 26.61 -16.22 -2.67
C GLU A 28 25.72 -17.36 -2.15
N ASP A 29 26.22 -18.16 -1.22
CA ASP A 29 25.43 -19.24 -0.63
C ASP A 29 24.33 -18.72 0.29
N LEU A 30 24.63 -17.67 1.04
CA LEU A 30 23.64 -16.98 1.89
C LEU A 30 22.54 -16.34 1.05
N LEU A 31 22.90 -15.72 -0.07
CA LEU A 31 21.91 -15.14 -1.00
C LEU A 31 21.02 -16.22 -1.61
N ALA A 32 21.62 -17.35 -2.04
CA ALA A 32 20.86 -18.46 -2.60
C ALA A 32 19.83 -19.00 -1.59
N TRP A 33 20.25 -19.17 -0.36
CA TRP A 33 19.35 -19.57 0.72
C TRP A 33 18.24 -18.52 0.96
N GLY A 34 18.62 -17.26 1.08
CA GLY A 34 17.67 -16.17 1.30
C GLY A 34 16.62 -16.08 0.19
N ARG A 35 17.04 -16.16 -1.06
CA ARG A 35 16.14 -16.14 -2.22
C ARG A 35 15.13 -17.27 -2.20
N LYS A 36 15.59 -18.49 -1.94
CA LYS A 36 14.70 -19.66 -1.89
C LYS A 36 13.73 -19.57 -0.72
N ALA A 37 14.24 -19.18 0.44
CA ALA A 37 13.39 -19.00 1.62
C ALA A 37 12.32 -17.94 1.38
N TYR A 38 12.66 -16.82 0.76
CA TYR A 38 11.72 -15.76 0.43
C TYR A 38 10.67 -16.25 -0.58
N GLU A 39 11.08 -16.93 -1.64
CA GLU A 39 10.18 -17.51 -2.64
C GLU A 39 9.17 -18.45 -2.01
N LEU A 40 9.60 -19.29 -1.07
CA LEU A 40 8.75 -20.26 -0.38
C LEU A 40 8.00 -19.65 0.82
N GLN A 41 8.13 -18.35 1.05
CA GLN A 41 7.52 -17.65 2.16
C GLN A 41 8.00 -18.14 3.54
N ALA A 42 9.19 -18.72 3.59
CA ALA A 42 9.88 -19.04 4.84
C ALA A 42 10.59 -17.78 5.34
N PHE A 43 9.80 -16.80 5.79
CA PHE A 43 10.29 -15.46 6.05
C PHE A 43 11.31 -15.38 7.20
N ASP A 44 11.19 -16.24 8.21
CA ASP A 44 12.17 -16.30 9.30
C ASP A 44 13.54 -16.69 8.77
N GLN A 45 13.60 -17.69 7.89
CA GLN A 45 14.86 -18.12 7.26
C GLN A 45 15.38 -17.08 6.29
N ALA A 46 14.51 -16.45 5.53
CA ALA A 46 14.88 -15.38 4.61
C ALA A 46 15.54 -14.23 5.37
N ALA A 47 14.94 -13.80 6.49
CA ALA A 47 15.49 -12.77 7.34
C ALA A 47 16.87 -13.15 7.89
N GLU A 48 17.01 -14.37 8.40
CA GLU A 48 18.29 -14.88 8.90
C GLU A 48 19.38 -14.82 7.82
N ALA A 49 19.06 -15.32 6.62
CA ALA A 49 20.01 -15.38 5.51
C ALA A 49 20.44 -13.99 5.06
N TYR A 50 19.49 -13.09 4.82
CA TYR A 50 19.80 -11.75 4.33
C TYR A 50 20.49 -10.88 5.39
N LEU A 51 20.17 -11.05 6.67
CA LEU A 51 20.89 -10.37 7.74
C LEU A 51 22.37 -10.84 7.82
N GLU A 52 22.61 -12.15 7.62
CA GLU A 52 23.98 -12.67 7.56
C GLU A 52 24.73 -12.10 6.35
N VAL A 53 24.05 -11.93 5.21
CA VAL A 53 24.65 -11.25 4.06
C VAL A 53 25.10 -9.84 4.45
N LEU A 54 24.24 -9.07 5.11
CA LEU A 54 24.56 -7.69 5.49
C LEU A 54 25.69 -7.59 6.51
N LYS A 55 25.89 -8.61 7.36
CA LYS A 55 27.05 -8.65 8.25
C LYS A 55 28.35 -8.76 7.49
N LYS A 56 28.37 -9.47 6.37
CA LYS A 56 29.56 -9.70 5.53
C LYS A 56 29.71 -8.65 4.44
N ASP A 57 28.62 -8.20 3.87
CA ASP A 57 28.55 -7.21 2.81
C ASP A 57 27.48 -6.17 3.15
N PRO A 58 27.83 -5.16 3.97
CA PRO A 58 26.84 -4.16 4.43
C PRO A 58 26.22 -3.33 3.31
N LYS A 59 26.81 -3.34 2.12
CA LYS A 59 26.32 -2.57 0.96
C LYS A 59 25.57 -3.44 -0.04
N ASN A 60 25.28 -4.70 0.31
CA ASN A 60 24.55 -5.57 -0.59
C ASN A 60 23.12 -5.07 -0.78
N VAL A 61 22.81 -4.58 -1.96
CA VAL A 61 21.54 -3.91 -2.26
C VAL A 61 20.37 -4.88 -2.21
N GLU A 62 20.55 -6.09 -2.74
CA GLU A 62 19.48 -7.11 -2.70
C GLU A 62 19.11 -7.46 -1.26
N ALA A 63 20.10 -7.72 -0.42
CA ALA A 63 19.87 -8.05 0.98
C ALA A 63 19.20 -6.89 1.73
N MET A 64 19.64 -5.67 1.46
CA MET A 64 19.08 -4.47 2.06
C MET A 64 17.59 -4.31 1.69
N ARG A 65 17.26 -4.52 0.43
CA ARG A 65 15.86 -4.46 -0.06
C ARG A 65 14.99 -5.53 0.59
N ARG A 66 15.48 -6.76 0.63
CA ARG A 66 14.72 -7.87 1.20
C ARG A 66 14.53 -7.71 2.71
N VAL A 67 15.55 -7.25 3.43
CA VAL A 67 15.42 -6.94 4.85
C VAL A 67 14.38 -5.82 5.06
N GLY A 68 14.41 -4.80 4.22
CA GLY A 68 13.42 -3.73 4.27
C GLY A 68 11.99 -4.25 4.11
N ILE A 69 11.75 -5.12 3.13
CA ILE A 69 10.44 -5.74 2.91
C ILE A 69 10.02 -6.59 4.10
N LEU A 70 10.93 -7.39 4.63
CA LEU A 70 10.68 -8.24 5.80
C LEU A 70 10.38 -7.42 7.05
N LEU A 71 11.04 -6.29 7.23
CA LEU A 71 10.72 -5.35 8.31
C LEU A 71 9.32 -4.76 8.18
N PHE A 72 8.91 -4.45 6.94
CA PHE A 72 7.54 -4.00 6.67
C PHE A 72 6.52 -5.07 7.08
N MET A 73 6.74 -6.31 6.66
CA MET A 73 5.86 -7.43 7.00
C MET A 73 5.83 -7.70 8.51
N GLY A 74 6.93 -7.44 9.20
CA GLY A 74 7.07 -7.63 10.64
C GLY A 74 6.53 -6.48 11.48
N GLY A 75 5.91 -5.47 10.87
CA GLY A 75 5.32 -4.35 11.59
C GLY A 75 6.31 -3.32 12.09
N ARG A 76 7.45 -3.16 11.40
CA ARG A 76 8.49 -2.16 11.72
C ARG A 76 8.65 -1.17 10.57
N PRO A 77 7.64 -0.31 10.33
CA PRO A 77 7.57 0.52 9.13
C PRO A 77 8.68 1.57 9.02
N GLU A 78 9.10 2.17 10.11
CA GLU A 78 10.15 3.21 10.07
C GLU A 78 11.49 2.66 9.63
N GLU A 79 11.88 1.50 10.19
CA GLU A 79 13.11 0.84 9.79
C GLU A 79 13.03 0.32 8.36
N ALA A 80 11.86 -0.23 7.99
CA ALA A 80 11.63 -0.71 6.63
C ALA A 80 11.83 0.43 5.62
N ARG A 81 11.30 1.60 5.89
CA ARG A 81 11.43 2.76 5.00
C ARG A 81 12.89 3.14 4.80
N ILE A 82 13.68 3.18 5.86
CA ILE A 82 15.11 3.53 5.78
C ILE A 82 15.85 2.55 4.87
N PHE A 83 15.68 1.24 5.11
CA PHE A 83 16.33 0.21 4.29
C PHE A 83 15.91 0.29 2.83
N LEU A 84 14.62 0.47 2.58
CA LEU A 84 14.09 0.51 1.22
C LEU A 84 14.49 1.78 0.47
N GLU A 85 14.52 2.93 1.14
CA GLU A 85 14.98 4.17 0.51
C GLU A 85 16.43 4.05 0.05
N ILE A 86 17.30 3.48 0.89
CA ILE A 86 18.71 3.27 0.53
C ILE A 86 18.82 2.27 -0.63
N ALA A 87 18.12 1.14 -0.54
CA ALA A 87 18.20 0.09 -1.56
C ALA A 87 17.68 0.60 -2.92
N GLN A 88 16.56 1.31 -2.94
CA GLN A 88 15.97 1.82 -4.17
C GLN A 88 16.77 2.99 -4.76
N GLY A 89 17.45 3.76 -3.90
CA GLY A 89 18.39 4.77 -4.36
C GLY A 89 19.60 4.17 -5.05
N ALA A 90 20.08 3.02 -4.57
CA ALA A 90 21.23 2.31 -5.15
C ALA A 90 20.86 1.52 -6.41
N ASP A 91 19.65 0.95 -6.46
CA ASP A 91 19.16 0.18 -7.61
C ASP A 91 17.67 0.50 -7.84
N PRO A 92 17.37 1.53 -8.62
CA PRO A 92 15.99 1.94 -8.87
C PRO A 92 15.23 1.04 -9.85
N GLU A 93 15.90 0.10 -10.51
CA GLU A 93 15.27 -0.78 -11.49
C GLU A 93 14.55 -1.99 -10.86
N ALA A 94 14.77 -2.24 -9.59
CA ALA A 94 14.10 -3.32 -8.88
C ALA A 94 12.71 -2.87 -8.44
N ALA A 95 11.69 -3.32 -9.17
CA ALA A 95 10.31 -2.85 -9.00
C ALA A 95 9.74 -3.07 -7.59
N GLU A 96 9.96 -4.26 -7.02
CA GLU A 96 9.34 -4.65 -5.74
C GLU A 96 9.56 -3.64 -4.61
N GLY A 97 10.76 -3.09 -4.50
CA GLY A 97 11.06 -2.09 -3.47
C GLY A 97 10.19 -0.84 -3.57
N TRP A 98 9.86 -0.42 -4.78
CA TRP A 98 9.00 0.73 -4.99
C TRP A 98 7.56 0.48 -4.56
N LEU A 99 7.07 -0.76 -4.72
CA LEU A 99 5.73 -1.11 -4.26
C LEU A 99 5.63 -0.95 -2.74
N PHE A 100 6.57 -1.50 -2.00
CA PHE A 100 6.56 -1.41 -0.54
C PHE A 100 6.83 0.00 -0.03
N LEU A 101 7.71 0.76 -0.69
CA LEU A 101 7.91 2.17 -0.35
C LEU A 101 6.63 2.98 -0.56
N GLY A 102 5.94 2.76 -1.67
CA GLY A 102 4.66 3.41 -1.91
C GLY A 102 3.65 3.12 -0.80
N ASN A 103 3.55 1.85 -0.39
CA ASN A 103 2.68 1.44 0.70
C ASN A 103 3.06 2.11 2.04
N LEU A 104 4.36 2.21 2.33
CA LEU A 104 4.86 2.86 3.54
C LEU A 104 4.54 4.36 3.54
N TYR A 105 4.81 5.05 2.45
CA TYR A 105 4.49 6.47 2.31
C TYR A 105 2.99 6.72 2.46
N PHE A 106 2.18 5.85 1.85
CA PHE A 106 0.73 5.94 1.97
C PHE A 106 0.27 5.84 3.44
N GLN A 107 0.81 4.86 4.17
CA GLN A 107 0.50 4.69 5.60
C GLN A 107 0.90 5.91 6.44
N GLU A 108 1.95 6.59 6.05
CA GLU A 108 2.43 7.81 6.73
C GLU A 108 1.67 9.07 6.31
N GLY A 109 0.71 8.95 5.39
CA GLY A 109 -0.03 10.09 4.86
C GLY A 109 0.74 10.91 3.82
N ARG A 110 1.86 10.41 3.35
CA ARG A 110 2.73 11.07 2.36
C ARG A 110 2.27 10.70 0.96
N MET A 111 1.12 11.25 0.54
CA MET A 111 0.44 10.84 -0.69
C MET A 111 1.24 11.08 -1.95
N GLN A 112 1.91 12.24 -2.06
CA GLN A 112 2.70 12.56 -3.26
C GLN A 112 3.89 11.62 -3.43
N GLU A 113 4.55 11.27 -2.33
CA GLU A 113 5.67 10.34 -2.34
C GLU A 113 5.20 8.91 -2.62
N ALA A 114 4.03 8.53 -2.08
CA ALA A 114 3.42 7.24 -2.39
C ALA A 114 3.14 7.10 -3.89
N ILE A 115 2.52 8.11 -4.49
CA ILE A 115 2.22 8.14 -5.92
C ILE A 115 3.51 8.02 -6.73
N ALA A 116 4.54 8.79 -6.38
CA ALA A 116 5.83 8.76 -7.08
C ALA A 116 6.49 7.37 -7.02
N ALA A 117 6.47 6.73 -5.85
CA ALA A 117 7.04 5.39 -5.68
C ALA A 117 6.28 4.35 -6.50
N TRP A 118 4.95 4.39 -6.49
CA TRP A 118 4.14 3.46 -7.29
C TRP A 118 4.30 3.70 -8.79
N GLU A 119 4.47 4.94 -9.24
CA GLU A 119 4.78 5.24 -10.63
C GLU A 119 6.13 4.64 -11.02
N LYS A 120 7.13 4.71 -10.15
CA LYS A 120 8.43 4.05 -10.37
C LYS A 120 8.30 2.54 -10.42
N TYR A 121 7.40 1.95 -9.62
CA TYR A 121 7.09 0.53 -9.71
C TYR A 121 6.63 0.15 -11.12
N LEU A 122 5.72 0.93 -11.69
CA LEU A 122 5.21 0.70 -13.04
C LEU A 122 6.31 0.88 -14.11
N GLU A 123 7.12 1.92 -13.97
CA GLU A 123 8.24 2.18 -14.88
C GLU A 123 9.26 1.06 -14.86
N ALA A 124 9.48 0.45 -13.70
CA ALA A 124 10.40 -0.67 -13.53
C ALA A 124 9.82 -2.01 -14.00
N GLY A 125 8.61 -2.01 -14.54
CA GLY A 125 7.98 -3.21 -15.09
C GLY A 125 7.32 -4.12 -14.05
N GLY A 126 6.87 -3.58 -12.93
CA GLY A 126 6.20 -4.36 -11.91
C GLY A 126 4.98 -5.12 -12.42
N GLU A 127 4.81 -6.36 -11.97
CA GLU A 127 3.79 -7.27 -12.48
C GLU A 127 2.36 -6.91 -12.07
N ALA A 128 2.19 -6.30 -10.89
CA ALA A 128 0.88 -5.94 -10.36
C ALA A 128 0.38 -4.59 -10.90
N LYS A 129 0.48 -4.39 -12.21
CA LYS A 129 0.19 -3.12 -12.87
C LYS A 129 -1.20 -2.57 -12.56
N GLU A 130 -2.24 -3.37 -12.75
CA GLU A 130 -3.62 -2.93 -12.55
C GLU A 130 -3.89 -2.54 -11.10
N ARG A 131 -3.39 -3.32 -10.17
CA ARG A 131 -3.54 -3.06 -8.74
C ARG A 131 -2.84 -1.75 -8.35
N VAL A 132 -1.63 -1.53 -8.84
CA VAL A 132 -0.86 -0.33 -8.51
C VAL A 132 -1.47 0.91 -9.17
N GLU A 133 -1.97 0.80 -10.39
CA GLU A 133 -2.71 1.88 -11.03
C GLU A 133 -3.94 2.29 -10.21
N ALA A 134 -4.65 1.32 -9.64
CA ALA A 134 -5.79 1.60 -8.75
C ALA A 134 -5.36 2.29 -7.46
N LEU A 135 -4.24 1.87 -6.88
CA LEU A 135 -3.68 2.53 -5.70
C LEU A 135 -3.29 3.98 -5.98
N ILE A 136 -2.67 4.23 -7.13
CA ILE A 136 -2.31 5.60 -7.56
C ILE A 136 -3.56 6.47 -7.69
N ALA A 137 -4.59 5.95 -8.36
CA ALA A 137 -5.85 6.68 -8.53
C ALA A 137 -6.48 7.02 -7.19
N MET A 138 -6.49 6.07 -6.25
CA MET A 138 -7.00 6.28 -4.90
C MET A 138 -6.20 7.36 -4.15
N ALA A 139 -4.87 7.29 -4.22
CA ALA A 139 -4.02 8.28 -3.55
C ALA A 139 -4.17 9.67 -4.14
N LYS A 140 -4.32 9.77 -5.47
CA LYS A 140 -4.59 11.05 -6.15
C LYS A 140 -5.91 11.65 -5.70
N ALA A 141 -6.96 10.81 -5.59
CA ALA A 141 -8.26 11.26 -5.09
C ALA A 141 -8.17 11.79 -3.66
N GLN A 142 -7.42 11.10 -2.79
CA GLN A 142 -7.22 11.55 -1.41
C GLN A 142 -6.37 12.84 -1.32
N ALA A 143 -5.35 12.96 -2.16
CA ALA A 143 -4.50 14.17 -2.20
C ALA A 143 -5.29 15.38 -2.71
N GLN A 144 -6.25 15.16 -3.60
CA GLN A 144 -7.17 16.18 -4.11
C GLN A 144 -8.37 16.39 -3.19
N GLY A 145 -8.53 15.56 -2.17
CA GLY A 145 -9.60 15.66 -1.20
C GLY A 145 -9.66 17.06 -0.61
N GLY A 146 -10.84 17.68 -0.66
CA GLY A 146 -11.06 19.04 -0.24
C GLY A 146 -11.15 20.06 -1.38
N LYS A 147 -10.81 19.67 -2.62
CA LYS A 147 -10.87 20.56 -3.78
C LYS A 147 -12.00 20.23 -4.76
N ASP A 148 -12.40 18.97 -4.80
CA ASP A 148 -13.40 18.43 -5.73
C ASP A 148 -14.53 17.81 -4.94
N GLY A 149 -15.76 18.19 -5.24
CA GLY A 149 -16.96 17.71 -4.55
C GLY A 149 -17.12 16.20 -4.61
N ARG A 150 -16.79 15.58 -5.72
CA ARG A 150 -16.83 14.12 -5.88
C ARG A 150 -15.82 13.45 -4.95
N SER A 151 -14.62 13.97 -4.87
CA SER A 151 -13.56 13.43 -4.00
C SER A 151 -13.93 13.56 -2.52
N VAL A 152 -14.49 14.69 -2.12
CA VAL A 152 -15.01 14.89 -0.76
C VAL A 152 -16.12 13.88 -0.46
N TYR A 153 -17.05 13.70 -1.38
CA TYR A 153 -18.14 12.72 -1.25
C TYR A 153 -17.60 11.30 -1.07
N GLU A 154 -16.69 10.88 -1.93
CA GLU A 154 -16.12 9.54 -1.87
C GLU A 154 -15.36 9.30 -0.56
N ALA A 155 -14.67 10.32 -0.05
CA ALA A 155 -13.91 10.21 1.20
C ALA A 155 -14.79 10.24 2.46
N ARG A 156 -15.90 10.96 2.44
CA ARG A 156 -16.67 11.26 3.66
C ARG A 156 -18.09 10.70 3.67
N CYS A 157 -18.67 10.41 2.54
CA CYS A 157 -20.10 10.09 2.43
C CYS A 157 -20.35 8.70 1.84
N ALA A 158 -19.53 8.26 0.92
CA ALA A 158 -19.74 7.03 0.15
C ALA A 158 -19.80 5.76 1.00
N ALA A 159 -19.05 5.69 2.10
CA ALA A 159 -19.06 4.52 2.98
C ALA A 159 -20.47 4.18 3.50
N CYS A 160 -21.29 5.19 3.74
CA CYS A 160 -22.67 5.01 4.24
C CYS A 160 -23.70 5.13 3.13
N HIS A 161 -23.50 6.04 2.19
CA HIS A 161 -24.51 6.37 1.17
C HIS A 161 -24.29 5.72 -0.19
N GLY A 162 -23.20 4.97 -0.36
CA GLY A 162 -22.83 4.33 -1.62
C GLY A 162 -22.01 5.25 -2.53
N LEU A 163 -21.18 4.67 -3.41
CA LEU A 163 -20.30 5.42 -4.30
C LEU A 163 -21.04 6.41 -5.23
N GLN A 164 -22.26 6.08 -5.59
CA GLN A 164 -23.09 6.90 -6.47
C GLN A 164 -24.36 7.42 -5.77
N GLY A 165 -24.39 7.36 -4.45
CA GLY A 165 -25.55 7.79 -3.68
C GLY A 165 -26.70 6.78 -3.67
N GLU A 166 -26.44 5.52 -4.03
CA GLU A 166 -27.45 4.45 -4.10
C GLU A 166 -28.00 4.01 -2.75
N GLY A 167 -27.33 4.37 -1.66
CA GLY A 167 -27.70 3.95 -0.31
C GLY A 167 -26.87 2.76 0.17
N GLY A 168 -27.05 2.41 1.41
CA GLY A 168 -26.36 1.33 2.11
C GLY A 168 -26.69 1.39 3.58
N VAL A 169 -25.68 1.64 4.43
CA VAL A 169 -25.89 1.91 5.85
C VAL A 169 -26.74 3.17 6.02
N GLY A 170 -26.48 4.20 5.21
CA GLY A 170 -27.29 5.41 5.13
C GLY A 170 -28.33 5.34 4.03
N PRO A 171 -29.28 6.30 4.02
CA PRO A 171 -30.34 6.33 3.01
C PRO A 171 -29.79 6.66 1.61
N ARG A 172 -30.59 6.31 0.61
CA ARG A 172 -30.31 6.66 -0.78
C ARG A 172 -30.34 8.18 -0.96
N LEU A 173 -29.33 8.73 -1.57
CA LEU A 173 -29.24 10.16 -1.88
C LEU A 173 -29.56 10.45 -3.35
N LYS A 174 -29.20 9.55 -4.24
CA LYS A 174 -29.40 9.74 -5.68
C LYS A 174 -30.88 9.99 -6.02
N GLY A 175 -31.13 11.10 -6.68
CA GLY A 175 -32.48 11.48 -7.07
C GLY A 175 -33.30 12.17 -6.00
N ASN A 176 -32.77 12.39 -4.79
CA ASN A 176 -33.45 13.07 -3.73
C ASN A 176 -33.49 14.60 -3.99
N PRO A 177 -34.70 15.22 -4.12
CA PRO A 177 -34.77 16.65 -4.46
C PRO A 177 -34.15 17.59 -3.44
N ILE A 178 -34.03 17.18 -2.17
CA ILE A 178 -33.44 18.02 -1.11
C ILE A 178 -31.98 18.38 -1.42
N LEU A 179 -31.28 17.52 -2.16
CA LEU A 179 -29.87 17.75 -2.50
C LEU A 179 -29.65 18.99 -3.38
N LYS A 180 -30.70 19.48 -4.00
CA LYS A 180 -30.68 20.72 -4.81
C LYS A 180 -30.88 21.98 -3.99
N VAL A 181 -31.17 21.83 -2.70
CA VAL A 181 -31.38 22.96 -1.77
C VAL A 181 -30.19 23.02 -0.82
N PRO A 182 -29.25 23.95 -1.04
CA PRO A 182 -27.94 23.93 -0.31
C PRO A 182 -28.07 24.12 1.21
N GLU A 183 -28.92 25.01 1.67
CA GLU A 183 -28.96 25.38 3.09
C GLU A 183 -29.32 24.23 4.04
N PRO A 184 -30.40 23.46 3.84
CA PRO A 184 -30.71 22.33 4.71
C PRO A 184 -29.59 21.25 4.65
N VAL A 185 -29.05 21.01 3.48
CA VAL A 185 -27.97 19.99 3.29
C VAL A 185 -26.69 20.41 4.01
N ARG A 186 -26.31 21.68 3.92
CA ARG A 186 -25.17 22.25 4.65
C ARG A 186 -25.30 21.97 6.15
N GLU A 187 -26.46 22.27 6.72
CA GLU A 187 -26.72 22.07 8.14
C GLU A 187 -26.63 20.60 8.54
N ILE A 188 -27.22 19.71 7.76
CA ILE A 188 -27.19 18.26 8.03
C ILE A 188 -25.73 17.75 8.01
N VAL A 189 -24.93 18.17 7.02
CA VAL A 189 -23.53 17.74 6.89
C VAL A 189 -22.71 18.22 8.09
N LEU A 190 -22.82 19.49 8.45
CA LEU A 190 -22.00 20.07 9.50
C LEU A 190 -22.41 19.66 10.91
N GLN A 191 -23.70 19.42 11.15
CA GLN A 191 -24.22 19.12 12.49
C GLN A 191 -24.57 17.64 12.69
N GLY A 192 -24.73 16.89 11.61
CA GLY A 192 -25.25 15.54 11.67
C GLY A 192 -26.76 15.50 11.82
N ARG A 193 -27.34 14.31 11.71
CA ARG A 193 -28.77 14.10 11.87
C ARG A 193 -29.04 12.65 12.25
N GLY A 194 -29.72 12.43 13.38
CA GLY A 194 -30.01 11.08 13.87
C GLY A 194 -28.72 10.32 14.10
N THR A 195 -28.56 9.16 13.46
CA THR A 195 -27.37 8.35 13.54
C THR A 195 -26.23 8.82 12.63
N MET A 196 -26.51 9.76 11.72
CA MET A 196 -25.48 10.33 10.86
C MET A 196 -24.60 11.28 11.67
N PRO A 197 -23.29 11.03 11.74
CA PRO A 197 -22.38 11.92 12.46
C PRO A 197 -22.17 13.24 11.71
N ALA A 198 -21.78 14.27 12.45
CA ALA A 198 -21.34 15.53 11.87
C ALA A 198 -20.04 15.30 11.07
N VAL A 199 -19.92 15.95 9.93
CA VAL A 199 -18.73 15.85 9.07
C VAL A 199 -18.07 17.23 9.03
N PRO A 200 -16.95 17.42 9.75
CA PRO A 200 -16.25 18.69 9.74
C PRO A 200 -15.52 18.88 8.40
N LEU A 201 -15.90 19.94 7.69
CA LEU A 201 -15.33 20.30 6.39
C LEU A 201 -14.96 21.77 6.39
N SER A 202 -13.92 22.12 5.62
CA SER A 202 -13.62 23.51 5.34
C SER A 202 -14.74 24.11 4.46
N GLU A 203 -14.81 25.43 4.40
CA GLU A 203 -15.82 26.10 3.58
C GLU A 203 -15.66 25.72 2.09
N GLU A 204 -14.42 25.61 1.62
CA GLU A 204 -14.12 25.22 0.24
C GLU A 204 -14.59 23.77 -0.04
N GLU A 205 -14.28 22.85 0.87
CA GLU A 205 -14.73 21.45 0.75
C GLU A 205 -16.25 21.35 0.76
N LEU A 206 -16.90 22.10 1.64
CA LEU A 206 -18.35 22.09 1.78
C LEU A 206 -19.03 22.64 0.53
N GLU A 207 -18.55 23.74 -0.02
CA GLU A 207 -19.10 24.32 -1.26
C GLU A 207 -18.97 23.32 -2.43
N ALA A 208 -17.81 22.68 -2.56
CA ALA A 208 -17.58 21.68 -3.60
C ALA A 208 -18.51 20.47 -3.42
N LEU A 209 -18.65 19.98 -2.18
CA LEU A 209 -19.55 18.86 -1.87
C LEU A 209 -21.01 19.19 -2.20
N LEU A 210 -21.49 20.37 -1.80
CA LEU A 210 -22.87 20.77 -2.07
C LEU A 210 -23.15 20.82 -3.57
N GLY A 211 -22.22 21.33 -4.36
CA GLY A 211 -22.35 21.33 -5.82
C GLY A 211 -22.44 19.91 -6.38
N TYR A 212 -21.60 19.00 -5.89
CA TYR A 212 -21.63 17.60 -6.33
C TYR A 212 -22.94 16.91 -5.94
N LEU A 213 -23.40 17.09 -4.69
CA LEU A 213 -24.64 16.49 -4.22
C LEU A 213 -25.83 16.95 -5.06
N GLY A 214 -25.87 18.22 -5.45
CA GLY A 214 -26.93 18.75 -6.31
C GLY A 214 -26.95 18.09 -7.70
N SER A 215 -25.87 17.44 -8.12
CA SER A 215 -25.78 16.73 -9.40
C SER A 215 -26.19 15.26 -9.31
N LEU A 216 -26.36 14.73 -8.11
CA LEU A 216 -26.80 13.35 -7.91
C LEU A 216 -28.29 13.18 -8.20
#